data_68ddf48c04717f456628eee7de633fad
#
_entry.id   68ddf48c04717f456628eee7de633fad
#
_cell.length_a   1.000
_cell.length_b   1.000
_cell.length_c   1.000
_cell.angle_alpha   90.00
_cell.angle_beta   90.00
_cell.angle_gamma   90.00
#
_symmetry.space_group_name_H-M   'P 1'
#
loop_
_entity.id
_entity.type
_entity.pdbx_description
1 polymer ?
#
loop_
_entity_poly.entity_id
_entity_poly.type
_entity_poly.pdbx_seq_one_letter_code
_entity_poly.pdbx_strand_id
1 'polypeptide(L)'
;MKDKFAQRASLVKSSETREILKVTERPEVISFAGGLPAPELFPVEAMNDACRAVLNEDGAASLQYSTTEGYIPLREAISTRMKHIGIESAVSNILITSGSQQAIDLTGRLFLNDGDVVICESPTYLAAINVFKSYNATFVEVDMDEDGMIMEELEKKLQENLHAKFIYTIPDFQNPTGRTLTRERRQRMIELANAYDVLIVEDNPYGGVRFAGETLPPVKHFDTEGRVIYISTFSKIFAPGLRIGWVCADEAFIDKYVAFKQVADLHTDSFAQRVTAKYMELYDIEEHIQKIKAVYKERCTQMLSCIEEFFPENLSYSKPEGGLFIWVELPKGIDSAHIFSECLKNNVACVPGTPFFPNGTRNNALRLNYSNMSAEQIVEGMKRMGDVLHRELARETTVL
;
A
#
# COMPACT_ATOMS: atom_id res chain seq x y z
N MET A 1 -28.10 19.41 13.83
CA MET A 1 -27.53 18.90 12.56
C MET A 1 -26.74 17.60 12.74
N LYS A 2 -26.05 17.37 13.87
CA LYS A 2 -25.27 16.13 14.12
C LYS A 2 -26.12 14.84 14.05
N ASP A 3 -27.40 14.89 14.40
CA ASP A 3 -28.32 13.73 14.41
C ASP A 3 -28.85 13.31 13.02
N LYS A 4 -28.37 13.95 11.93
CA LYS A 4 -28.79 13.61 10.56
C LYS A 4 -27.81 12.72 9.81
N PHE A 5 -26.64 12.47 10.37
CA PHE A 5 -25.66 11.58 9.77
C PHE A 5 -26.03 10.11 9.96
N ALA A 6 -25.72 9.29 8.97
CA ALA A 6 -25.82 7.84 9.12
C ALA A 6 -24.87 7.36 10.22
N GLN A 7 -25.22 6.28 10.93
CA GLN A 7 -24.39 5.72 12.03
C GLN A 7 -22.93 5.48 11.58
N ARG A 8 -22.72 4.95 10.37
CA ARG A 8 -21.39 4.74 9.81
C ARG A 8 -20.52 5.99 9.69
N ALA A 9 -21.12 7.19 9.64
CA ALA A 9 -20.35 8.44 9.58
C ALA A 9 -19.57 8.70 10.88
N SER A 10 -19.95 8.10 12.00
CA SER A 10 -19.21 8.17 13.27
C SER A 10 -18.02 7.21 13.31
N LEU A 11 -17.99 6.18 12.44
CA LEU A 11 -16.92 5.21 12.35
C LEU A 11 -15.72 5.76 11.56
N VAL A 12 -15.95 6.74 10.67
CA VAL A 12 -14.91 7.37 9.86
C VAL A 12 -14.39 8.61 10.60
N LYS A 13 -13.17 8.51 11.11
CA LYS A 13 -12.44 9.65 11.68
C LYS A 13 -11.52 10.26 10.62
N SER A 14 -11.20 11.56 10.75
CA SER A 14 -10.13 12.18 9.97
C SER A 14 -8.86 11.35 10.15
N SER A 15 -8.21 10.99 9.05
CA SER A 15 -6.97 10.21 9.11
C SER A 15 -5.88 11.00 9.83
N GLU A 16 -5.31 10.45 10.90
CA GLU A 16 -4.17 11.05 11.61
C GLU A 16 -3.00 11.32 10.65
N THR A 17 -2.76 10.41 9.71
CA THR A 17 -1.76 10.60 8.64
C THR A 17 -2.07 11.83 7.78
N ARG A 18 -3.34 12.15 7.52
CA ARG A 18 -3.71 13.35 6.76
C ARG A 18 -3.38 14.63 7.53
N GLU A 19 -3.61 14.65 8.83
CA GLU A 19 -3.23 15.80 9.66
C GLU A 19 -1.70 15.94 9.73
N ILE A 20 -0.97 14.82 9.83
CA ILE A 20 0.49 14.79 9.72
C ILE A 20 0.94 15.36 8.36
N LEU A 21 0.33 14.92 7.25
CA LEU A 21 0.70 15.40 5.91
C LEU A 21 0.48 16.92 5.74
N LYS A 22 -0.56 17.50 6.32
CA LYS A 22 -0.77 18.96 6.29
C LYS A 22 0.36 19.74 6.96
N VAL A 23 0.90 19.22 8.06
CA VAL A 23 2.00 19.87 8.77
C VAL A 23 3.31 19.73 8.00
N THR A 24 3.46 18.65 7.21
CA THR A 24 4.66 18.37 6.40
C THR A 24 4.70 19.13 5.06
N GLU A 25 3.66 19.91 4.73
CA GLU A 25 3.67 20.83 3.58
C GLU A 25 4.55 22.07 3.80
N ARG A 26 5.07 22.27 5.02
CA ARG A 26 5.97 23.40 5.33
C ARG A 26 7.33 23.19 4.67
N PRO A 27 7.86 24.17 3.91
CA PRO A 27 9.12 24.01 3.15
C PRO A 27 10.35 23.67 4.00
N GLU A 28 10.35 24.07 5.27
CA GLU A 28 11.44 23.80 6.22
C GLU A 28 11.44 22.39 6.79
N VAL A 29 10.33 21.62 6.63
CA VAL A 29 10.18 20.28 7.19
C VAL A 29 10.64 19.22 6.19
N ILE A 30 11.67 18.47 6.55
CA ILE A 30 12.08 17.27 5.81
C ILE A 30 11.12 16.13 6.19
N SER A 31 10.35 15.65 5.21
CA SER A 31 9.24 14.73 5.48
C SER A 31 9.50 13.31 5.01
N PHE A 32 9.71 12.39 5.95
CA PHE A 32 9.67 10.94 5.73
C PHE A 32 8.27 10.34 5.99
N ALA A 33 7.23 11.18 6.14
CA ALA A 33 5.89 10.72 6.52
C ALA A 33 5.05 10.22 5.34
N GLY A 34 5.15 10.87 4.17
CA GLY A 34 4.32 10.54 3.00
C GLY A 34 4.69 9.21 2.37
N GLY A 35 3.71 8.49 1.81
CA GLY A 35 3.94 7.34 0.93
C GLY A 35 4.01 7.79 -0.55
N LEU A 36 4.74 8.88 -0.83
CA LEU A 36 4.78 9.52 -2.13
C LEU A 36 5.93 8.98 -2.98
N PRO A 37 5.71 8.64 -4.26
CA PRO A 37 6.78 8.41 -5.22
C PRO A 37 7.62 9.67 -5.44
N ALA A 38 8.84 9.50 -5.95
CA ALA A 38 9.74 10.57 -6.35
C ALA A 38 9.15 11.37 -7.53
N PRO A 39 8.83 12.67 -7.36
CA PRO A 39 8.16 13.43 -8.42
C PRO A 39 9.07 13.70 -9.63
N GLU A 40 10.38 13.76 -9.45
CA GLU A 40 11.36 13.94 -10.51
C GLU A 40 11.46 12.73 -11.46
N LEU A 41 10.91 11.58 -11.05
CA LEU A 41 10.86 10.38 -11.88
C LEU A 41 9.60 10.28 -12.74
N PHE A 42 8.62 11.19 -12.58
CA PHE A 42 7.43 11.12 -13.42
C PHE A 42 7.79 11.39 -14.89
N PRO A 43 7.33 10.54 -15.82
CA PRO A 43 7.73 10.62 -17.24
C PRO A 43 6.92 11.71 -17.98
N VAL A 44 7.10 12.98 -17.59
CA VAL A 44 6.26 14.10 -18.05
C VAL A 44 6.27 14.28 -19.57
N GLU A 45 7.43 14.16 -20.23
CA GLU A 45 7.52 14.30 -21.68
C GLU A 45 6.80 13.16 -22.41
N ALA A 46 7.03 11.92 -21.99
CA ALA A 46 6.36 10.75 -22.57
C ALA A 46 4.84 10.78 -22.30
N MET A 47 4.42 11.32 -21.15
CA MET A 47 3.01 11.57 -20.85
C MET A 47 2.39 12.61 -21.79
N ASN A 48 3.12 13.68 -22.10
CA ASN A 48 2.66 14.69 -23.06
C ASN A 48 2.45 14.08 -24.45
N ASP A 49 3.36 13.21 -24.91
CA ASP A 49 3.22 12.51 -26.19
C ASP A 49 2.03 11.56 -26.18
N ALA A 50 1.84 10.78 -25.11
CA ALA A 50 0.68 9.88 -24.95
C ALA A 50 -0.64 10.67 -24.95
N CYS A 51 -0.71 11.79 -24.24
CA CYS A 51 -1.90 12.66 -24.23
C CYS A 51 -2.22 13.21 -25.62
N ARG A 52 -1.24 13.68 -26.34
CA ARG A 52 -1.41 14.19 -27.72
C ARG A 52 -1.88 13.09 -28.67
N ALA A 53 -1.29 11.90 -28.57
CA ALA A 53 -1.69 10.76 -29.40
C ALA A 53 -3.16 10.38 -29.12
N VAL A 54 -3.57 10.26 -27.86
CA VAL A 54 -4.95 9.96 -27.50
C VAL A 54 -5.94 11.00 -28.06
N LEU A 55 -5.64 12.31 -27.91
CA LEU A 55 -6.53 13.36 -28.41
C LEU A 55 -6.59 13.41 -29.93
N ASN A 56 -5.51 13.08 -30.63
CA ASN A 56 -5.46 13.07 -32.09
C ASN A 56 -6.14 11.82 -32.69
N GLU A 57 -5.97 10.66 -32.07
CA GLU A 57 -6.45 9.37 -32.58
C GLU A 57 -7.88 9.07 -32.13
N ASP A 58 -8.15 9.23 -30.83
CA ASP A 58 -9.43 8.89 -30.20
C ASP A 58 -10.37 10.10 -30.00
N GLY A 59 -9.83 11.32 -30.03
CA GLY A 59 -10.56 12.57 -30.04
C GLY A 59 -11.74 12.62 -29.05
N ALA A 60 -12.93 12.82 -29.59
CA ALA A 60 -14.17 12.90 -28.79
C ALA A 60 -14.46 11.61 -28.02
N ALA A 61 -14.05 10.44 -28.50
CA ALA A 61 -14.29 9.16 -27.83
C ALA A 61 -13.52 9.06 -26.50
N SER A 62 -12.34 9.71 -26.40
CA SER A 62 -11.56 9.74 -25.16
C SER A 62 -12.20 10.59 -24.05
N LEU A 63 -13.10 11.50 -24.42
CA LEU A 63 -13.79 12.44 -23.54
C LEU A 63 -15.25 12.02 -23.25
N GLN A 64 -15.69 10.90 -23.80
CA GLN A 64 -17.05 10.37 -23.62
C GLN A 64 -17.10 9.36 -22.48
N TYR A 65 -18.30 9.08 -21.98
CA TYR A 65 -18.55 7.96 -21.08
C TYR A 65 -18.03 6.64 -21.64
N SER A 66 -17.63 5.74 -20.73
CA SER A 66 -17.05 4.44 -21.07
C SER A 66 -17.73 3.31 -20.28
N THR A 67 -17.29 2.07 -20.49
CA THR A 67 -17.75 0.90 -19.75
C THR A 67 -17.24 0.91 -18.32
N THR A 68 -18.01 0.35 -17.40
CA THR A 68 -17.65 0.27 -15.98
C THR A 68 -16.40 -0.58 -15.76
N GLU A 69 -16.25 -1.67 -16.52
CA GLU A 69 -15.11 -2.60 -16.46
C GLU A 69 -13.79 -1.91 -16.81
N GLY A 70 -13.83 -0.89 -17.64
CA GLY A 70 -12.68 -0.13 -18.09
C GLY A 70 -12.28 -0.40 -19.54
N TYR A 71 -11.38 0.43 -20.03
CA TYR A 71 -10.89 0.46 -21.41
C TYR A 71 -10.18 -0.85 -21.78
N ILE A 72 -10.67 -1.55 -22.82
CA ILE A 72 -10.19 -2.89 -23.20
C ILE A 72 -8.68 -2.92 -23.44
N PRO A 73 -8.05 -2.01 -24.24
CA PRO A 73 -6.63 -2.06 -24.48
C PRO A 73 -5.79 -1.92 -23.18
N LEU A 74 -6.26 -1.15 -22.18
CA LEU A 74 -5.58 -1.07 -20.90
C LEU A 74 -5.70 -2.40 -20.11
N ARG A 75 -6.86 -3.03 -20.13
CA ARG A 75 -7.08 -4.34 -19.47
C ARG A 75 -6.24 -5.44 -20.11
N GLU A 76 -6.08 -5.42 -21.45
CA GLU A 76 -5.19 -6.32 -22.19
C GLU A 76 -3.72 -6.10 -21.83
N ALA A 77 -3.27 -4.86 -21.75
CA ALA A 77 -1.92 -4.51 -21.33
C ALA A 77 -1.63 -4.96 -19.88
N ILE A 78 -2.61 -4.78 -18.97
CA ILE A 78 -2.53 -5.26 -17.58
C ILE A 78 -2.46 -6.79 -17.54
N SER A 79 -3.32 -7.50 -18.29
CA SER A 79 -3.31 -8.97 -18.38
C SER A 79 -1.95 -9.49 -18.84
N THR A 80 -1.38 -8.89 -19.89
CA THR A 80 -0.04 -9.21 -20.38
C THR A 80 1.03 -9.00 -19.30
N ARG A 81 0.98 -7.87 -18.60
CA ARG A 81 1.90 -7.56 -17.52
C ARG A 81 1.77 -8.54 -16.34
N MET A 82 0.55 -8.90 -15.95
CA MET A 82 0.28 -9.85 -14.89
C MET A 82 0.80 -11.26 -15.21
N LYS A 83 0.75 -11.66 -16.48
CA LYS A 83 1.35 -12.91 -16.93
C LYS A 83 2.87 -12.98 -16.68
N HIS A 84 3.59 -11.86 -16.83
CA HIS A 84 5.03 -11.81 -16.55
C HIS A 84 5.37 -12.02 -15.07
N ILE A 85 4.43 -11.75 -14.16
CA ILE A 85 4.59 -12.04 -12.72
C ILE A 85 3.93 -13.35 -12.29
N GLY A 86 3.49 -14.18 -13.26
CA GLY A 86 2.94 -15.50 -13.04
C GLY A 86 1.45 -15.56 -12.73
N ILE A 87 0.68 -14.50 -13.01
CA ILE A 87 -0.79 -14.53 -12.91
C ILE A 87 -1.38 -14.67 -14.31
N GLU A 88 -1.95 -15.82 -14.61
CA GLU A 88 -2.75 -16.05 -15.82
C GLU A 88 -4.17 -15.51 -15.60
N SER A 89 -4.58 -14.54 -16.40
CA SER A 89 -5.91 -13.93 -16.31
C SER A 89 -6.46 -13.52 -17.67
N ALA A 90 -7.73 -13.81 -17.91
CA ALA A 90 -8.45 -13.25 -19.05
C ALA A 90 -8.75 -11.76 -18.80
N VAL A 91 -9.06 -11.03 -19.87
CA VAL A 91 -9.49 -9.61 -19.76
C VAL A 91 -10.78 -9.49 -18.95
N SER A 92 -11.67 -10.49 -19.00
CA SER A 92 -12.90 -10.58 -18.19
C SER A 92 -12.64 -10.65 -16.68
N ASN A 93 -11.45 -11.12 -16.25
CA ASN A 93 -11.05 -11.17 -14.84
C ASN A 93 -10.53 -9.83 -14.29
N ILE A 94 -10.50 -8.76 -15.10
CA ILE A 94 -9.87 -7.49 -14.72
C ILE A 94 -10.90 -6.36 -14.76
N LEU A 95 -11.01 -5.63 -13.64
CA LEU A 95 -11.77 -4.39 -13.50
C LEU A 95 -10.82 -3.23 -13.21
N ILE A 96 -10.91 -2.15 -13.99
CA ILE A 96 -10.17 -0.91 -13.71
C ILE A 96 -10.86 -0.12 -12.59
N THR A 97 -10.08 0.37 -11.63
CA THR A 97 -10.56 1.16 -10.50
C THR A 97 -9.84 2.51 -10.41
N SER A 98 -10.46 3.46 -9.70
CA SER A 98 -9.87 4.78 -9.43
C SER A 98 -8.76 4.68 -8.35
N GLY A 99 -7.69 3.97 -8.70
CA GLY A 99 -6.62 3.53 -7.83
C GLY A 99 -7.02 2.33 -6.95
N SER A 100 -6.04 1.70 -6.28
CA SER A 100 -6.29 0.57 -5.37
C SER A 100 -7.20 0.95 -4.19
N GLN A 101 -7.24 2.24 -3.80
CA GLN A 101 -8.12 2.71 -2.74
C GLN A 101 -9.60 2.42 -3.03
N GLN A 102 -10.05 2.62 -4.28
CA GLN A 102 -11.41 2.26 -4.67
C GLN A 102 -11.61 0.74 -4.68
N ALA A 103 -10.60 -0.03 -5.11
CA ALA A 103 -10.68 -1.49 -5.07
C ALA A 103 -10.88 -2.01 -3.64
N ILE A 104 -10.13 -1.46 -2.66
CA ILE A 104 -10.27 -1.78 -1.24
C ILE A 104 -11.66 -1.37 -0.72
N ASP A 105 -12.18 -0.18 -1.08
CA ASP A 105 -13.53 0.25 -0.69
C ASP A 105 -14.62 -0.66 -1.25
N LEU A 106 -14.53 -1.00 -2.55
CA LEU A 106 -15.44 -1.94 -3.18
C LEU A 106 -15.37 -3.33 -2.53
N THR A 107 -14.20 -3.79 -2.10
CA THR A 107 -14.01 -5.03 -1.36
C THR A 107 -14.79 -4.99 -0.03
N GLY A 108 -14.60 -3.93 0.76
CA GLY A 108 -15.35 -3.74 2.00
C GLY A 108 -16.86 -3.72 1.76
N ARG A 109 -17.29 -2.98 0.74
CA ARG A 109 -18.70 -2.85 0.36
C ARG A 109 -19.33 -4.17 -0.11
N LEU A 110 -18.55 -5.01 -0.78
CA LEU A 110 -19.03 -6.27 -1.34
C LEU A 110 -19.10 -7.40 -0.31
N PHE A 111 -18.13 -7.48 0.59
CA PHE A 111 -17.97 -8.65 1.45
C PHE A 111 -18.31 -8.42 2.92
N LEU A 112 -18.38 -7.16 3.40
CA LEU A 112 -18.54 -6.88 4.82
C LEU A 112 -19.94 -6.43 5.19
N ASN A 113 -20.54 -7.16 6.13
CA ASN A 113 -21.65 -6.70 6.95
C ASN A 113 -21.12 -6.16 8.28
N ASP A 114 -22.00 -5.54 9.05
CA ASP A 114 -21.70 -5.02 10.39
C ASP A 114 -21.20 -6.14 11.32
N GLY A 115 -20.02 -5.97 11.90
CA GLY A 115 -19.39 -6.92 12.81
C GLY A 115 -18.63 -8.08 12.14
N ASP A 116 -18.63 -8.18 10.82
CA ASP A 116 -17.87 -9.22 10.11
C ASP A 116 -16.36 -9.12 10.39
N VAL A 117 -15.69 -10.28 10.42
CA VAL A 117 -14.27 -10.41 10.78
C VAL A 117 -13.38 -10.30 9.56
N VAL A 118 -12.37 -9.42 9.66
CA VAL A 118 -11.23 -9.32 8.74
C VAL A 118 -9.96 -9.74 9.48
N ILE A 119 -9.25 -10.74 8.96
CA ILE A 119 -7.92 -11.12 9.46
C ILE A 119 -6.88 -10.30 8.69
N CYS A 120 -5.90 -9.72 9.38
CA CYS A 120 -4.87 -8.90 8.73
C CYS A 120 -3.53 -9.00 9.47
N GLU A 121 -2.49 -8.54 8.80
CA GLU A 121 -1.16 -8.35 9.38
C GLU A 121 -1.19 -7.35 10.54
N SER A 122 -0.31 -7.51 11.52
CA SER A 122 -0.09 -6.58 12.63
C SER A 122 1.38 -6.12 12.64
N PRO A 123 1.67 -4.88 12.22
CA PRO A 123 0.78 -3.83 11.73
C PRO A 123 0.30 -4.03 10.27
N THR A 124 -0.70 -3.23 9.83
CA THR A 124 -1.20 -3.26 8.44
C THR A 124 -1.53 -1.86 7.90
N TYR A 125 -1.93 -1.79 6.63
CA TYR A 125 -2.14 -0.53 5.90
C TYR A 125 -3.30 0.30 6.48
N LEU A 126 -2.97 1.50 6.95
CA LEU A 126 -3.91 2.41 7.61
C LEU A 126 -5.16 2.73 6.76
N ALA A 127 -5.00 2.91 5.44
CA ALA A 127 -6.16 3.25 4.62
C ALA A 127 -7.12 2.06 4.46
N ALA A 128 -6.61 0.82 4.42
CA ALA A 128 -7.44 -0.38 4.45
C ALA A 128 -8.17 -0.52 5.80
N ILE A 129 -7.46 -0.28 6.91
CA ILE A 129 -8.08 -0.24 8.25
C ILE A 129 -9.26 0.75 8.26
N ASN A 130 -9.05 1.97 7.77
CA ASN A 130 -10.10 3.00 7.76
C ASN A 130 -11.29 2.63 6.87
N VAL A 131 -11.04 2.02 5.72
CA VAL A 131 -12.09 1.53 4.84
C VAL A 131 -12.90 0.45 5.55
N PHE A 132 -12.26 -0.61 6.05
CA PHE A 132 -13.01 -1.72 6.66
C PHE A 132 -13.69 -1.31 7.99
N LYS A 133 -13.11 -0.40 8.76
CA LYS A 133 -13.80 0.25 9.89
C LYS A 133 -15.06 1.01 9.47
N SER A 134 -15.10 1.60 8.27
CA SER A 134 -16.30 2.29 7.79
C SER A 134 -17.48 1.35 7.54
N TYR A 135 -17.21 0.06 7.38
CA TYR A 135 -18.19 -1.02 7.31
C TYR A 135 -18.38 -1.73 8.65
N ASN A 136 -17.85 -1.15 9.75
CA ASN A 136 -17.89 -1.69 11.09
C ASN A 136 -17.31 -3.12 11.22
N ALA A 137 -16.25 -3.41 10.47
CA ALA A 137 -15.56 -4.69 10.56
C ALA A 137 -14.80 -4.85 11.89
N THR A 138 -14.71 -6.08 12.35
CA THR A 138 -13.86 -6.49 13.48
C THR A 138 -12.53 -7.00 12.95
N PHE A 139 -11.43 -6.53 13.52
CA PHE A 139 -10.09 -6.94 13.08
C PHE A 139 -9.51 -8.02 14.00
N VAL A 140 -8.99 -9.07 13.38
CA VAL A 140 -8.17 -10.11 14.01
C VAL A 140 -6.75 -9.96 13.48
N GLU A 141 -5.85 -9.53 14.34
CA GLU A 141 -4.45 -9.25 14.01
C GLU A 141 -3.62 -10.52 14.08
N VAL A 142 -2.71 -10.72 13.11
CA VAL A 142 -1.69 -11.77 13.05
C VAL A 142 -0.32 -11.11 13.06
N ASP A 143 0.54 -11.48 13.99
CA ASP A 143 1.87 -10.91 14.11
C ASP A 143 2.75 -11.25 12.90
N MET A 144 3.76 -10.40 12.70
CA MET A 144 4.77 -10.54 11.64
C MET A 144 6.17 -10.67 12.24
N ASP A 145 6.99 -11.47 11.57
CA ASP A 145 8.44 -11.48 11.75
C ASP A 145 9.15 -10.98 10.49
N GLU A 146 10.45 -11.25 10.33
CA GLU A 146 11.24 -10.81 9.16
C GLU A 146 10.73 -11.41 7.84
N ASP A 147 10.08 -12.58 7.88
CA ASP A 147 9.52 -13.30 6.73
C ASP A 147 8.04 -12.94 6.45
N GLY A 148 7.50 -11.90 7.09
CA GLY A 148 6.13 -11.43 6.95
C GLY A 148 5.17 -12.08 7.96
N MET A 149 3.89 -12.23 7.60
CA MET A 149 2.84 -12.82 8.46
C MET A 149 3.20 -14.23 8.93
N ILE A 150 3.06 -14.51 10.23
CA ILE A 150 3.37 -15.81 10.85
C ILE A 150 2.23 -16.81 10.56
N MET A 151 2.52 -17.87 9.80
CA MET A 151 1.48 -18.80 9.31
C MET A 151 0.87 -19.67 10.41
N GLU A 152 1.62 -20.04 11.43
CA GLU A 152 1.14 -20.80 12.60
C GLU A 152 0.14 -19.98 13.40
N GLU A 153 0.39 -18.69 13.51
CA GLU A 153 -0.54 -17.76 14.15
C GLU A 153 -1.78 -17.52 13.29
N LEU A 154 -1.62 -17.36 11.97
CA LEU A 154 -2.74 -17.26 11.04
C LEU A 154 -3.66 -18.48 11.16
N GLU A 155 -3.11 -19.71 11.17
CA GLU A 155 -3.91 -20.92 11.32
C GLU A 155 -4.70 -20.94 12.63
N LYS A 156 -4.06 -20.57 13.74
CA LYS A 156 -4.75 -20.45 15.04
C LYS A 156 -5.89 -19.42 15.00
N LYS A 157 -5.64 -18.25 14.38
CA LYS A 157 -6.68 -17.22 14.24
C LYS A 157 -7.84 -17.66 13.37
N LEU A 158 -7.59 -18.43 12.31
CA LEU A 158 -8.61 -19.02 11.46
C LEU A 158 -9.46 -20.05 12.25
N GLN A 159 -8.83 -20.89 13.08
CA GLN A 159 -9.55 -21.84 13.94
C GLN A 159 -10.48 -21.14 14.94
N GLU A 160 -10.04 -20.01 15.49
CA GLU A 160 -10.80 -19.20 16.43
C GLU A 160 -11.90 -18.37 15.75
N ASN A 161 -11.82 -18.14 14.42
CA ASN A 161 -12.69 -17.24 13.64
C ASN A 161 -13.17 -17.89 12.34
N LEU A 162 -13.91 -19.00 12.44
CA LEU A 162 -14.38 -19.81 11.29
C LEU A 162 -15.29 -19.03 10.29
N HIS A 163 -15.75 -17.85 10.65
CA HIS A 163 -16.60 -17.00 9.80
C HIS A 163 -15.89 -15.73 9.32
N ALA A 164 -14.54 -15.69 9.40
CA ALA A 164 -13.77 -14.60 8.82
C ALA A 164 -14.09 -14.46 7.33
N LYS A 165 -14.30 -13.23 6.87
CA LYS A 165 -14.67 -12.96 5.48
C LYS A 165 -13.48 -13.08 4.55
N PHE A 166 -12.36 -12.49 4.94
CA PHE A 166 -11.13 -12.56 4.17
C PHE A 166 -9.91 -12.29 5.04
N ILE A 167 -8.76 -12.73 4.51
CA ILE A 167 -7.43 -12.34 4.97
C ILE A 167 -6.98 -11.17 4.08
N TYR A 168 -6.67 -10.00 4.67
CA TYR A 168 -6.07 -8.87 3.97
C TYR A 168 -4.56 -8.88 4.17
N THR A 169 -3.79 -8.88 3.09
CA THR A 169 -2.33 -8.94 3.14
C THR A 169 -1.67 -8.09 2.07
N ILE A 170 -0.49 -7.54 2.37
CA ILE A 170 0.42 -6.88 1.43
C ILE A 170 1.71 -7.71 1.38
N PRO A 171 1.82 -8.68 0.48
CA PRO A 171 2.91 -9.66 0.53
C PRO A 171 4.28 -9.12 0.11
N ASP A 172 4.35 -8.02 -0.64
CA ASP A 172 5.59 -7.42 -1.12
C ASP A 172 5.82 -6.04 -0.48
N PHE A 173 6.94 -5.89 0.24
CA PHE A 173 7.37 -4.61 0.84
C PHE A 173 6.24 -3.91 1.61
N GLN A 174 5.63 -4.65 2.49
CA GLN A 174 4.42 -4.35 3.22
C GLN A 174 4.42 -2.92 3.80
N ASN A 175 3.29 -2.24 3.69
CA ASN A 175 3.08 -0.96 4.34
C ASN A 175 2.38 -1.17 5.69
N PRO A 176 3.07 -0.90 6.83
CA PRO A 176 4.20 0.03 6.97
C PRO A 176 5.60 -0.60 7.07
N THR A 177 5.75 -1.93 7.15
CA THR A 177 6.96 -2.57 7.64
C THR A 177 8.09 -2.70 6.63
N GLY A 178 7.81 -2.64 5.33
CA GLY A 178 8.78 -2.94 4.27
C GLY A 178 9.13 -4.44 4.17
N ARG A 179 8.57 -5.30 5.01
CA ARG A 179 8.79 -6.75 5.02
C ARG A 179 8.14 -7.41 3.80
N THR A 180 8.68 -8.57 3.41
CA THR A 180 8.16 -9.35 2.29
C THR A 180 7.79 -10.75 2.76
N LEU A 181 6.58 -11.20 2.41
CA LEU A 181 6.12 -12.55 2.69
C LEU A 181 6.88 -13.55 1.81
N THR A 182 7.54 -14.53 2.43
CA THR A 182 8.31 -15.55 1.70
C THR A 182 7.45 -16.42 0.80
N ARG A 183 8.08 -17.09 -0.17
CA ARG A 183 7.38 -17.99 -1.11
C ARG A 183 6.62 -19.08 -0.38
N GLU A 184 7.25 -19.71 0.59
CA GLU A 184 6.70 -20.81 1.39
C GLU A 184 5.46 -20.35 2.16
N ARG A 185 5.52 -19.15 2.74
CA ARG A 185 4.37 -18.57 3.45
C ARG A 185 3.23 -18.18 2.52
N ARG A 186 3.51 -17.72 1.28
CA ARG A 186 2.47 -17.48 0.26
C ARG A 186 1.73 -18.77 -0.10
N GLN A 187 2.45 -19.86 -0.28
CA GLN A 187 1.85 -21.18 -0.53
C GLN A 187 1.05 -21.68 0.68
N ARG A 188 1.61 -21.55 1.90
CA ARG A 188 0.91 -21.95 3.12
C ARG A 188 -0.36 -21.13 3.36
N MET A 189 -0.36 -19.86 3.04
CA MET A 189 -1.54 -19.00 3.13
C MET A 189 -2.69 -19.50 2.22
N ILE A 190 -2.38 -19.93 0.99
CA ILE A 190 -3.37 -20.55 0.08
C ILE A 190 -3.91 -21.86 0.65
N GLU A 191 -3.04 -22.73 1.18
CA GLU A 191 -3.47 -23.98 1.80
C GLU A 191 -4.44 -23.73 2.96
N LEU A 192 -4.12 -22.76 3.80
CA LEU A 192 -4.98 -22.35 4.91
C LEU A 192 -6.30 -21.75 4.42
N ALA A 193 -6.25 -20.87 3.41
CA ALA A 193 -7.46 -20.28 2.83
C ALA A 193 -8.40 -21.34 2.26
N ASN A 194 -7.86 -22.35 1.60
CA ASN A 194 -8.63 -23.48 1.08
C ASN A 194 -9.21 -24.36 2.22
N ALA A 195 -8.41 -24.64 3.24
CA ALA A 195 -8.83 -25.50 4.36
C ALA A 195 -9.93 -24.87 5.22
N TYR A 196 -9.90 -23.54 5.39
CA TYR A 196 -10.85 -22.80 6.25
C TYR A 196 -11.92 -22.05 5.46
N ASP A 197 -12.02 -22.22 4.15
CA ASP A 197 -13.02 -21.61 3.26
C ASP A 197 -13.06 -20.06 3.39
N VAL A 198 -11.89 -19.41 3.41
CA VAL A 198 -11.74 -17.97 3.53
C VAL A 198 -11.14 -17.37 2.27
N LEU A 199 -11.54 -16.11 1.93
CA LEU A 199 -10.95 -15.40 0.80
C LEU A 199 -9.62 -14.74 1.20
N ILE A 200 -8.78 -14.44 0.22
CA ILE A 200 -7.58 -13.63 0.38
C ILE A 200 -7.74 -12.36 -0.45
N VAL A 201 -7.54 -11.21 0.16
CA VAL A 201 -7.42 -9.91 -0.52
C VAL A 201 -5.94 -9.57 -0.54
N GLU A 202 -5.31 -9.81 -1.67
CA GLU A 202 -3.90 -9.49 -1.91
C GLU A 202 -3.79 -8.08 -2.47
N ASP A 203 -3.32 -7.13 -1.66
CA ASP A 203 -3.03 -5.76 -2.08
C ASP A 203 -1.54 -5.65 -2.44
N ASN A 204 -1.23 -5.51 -3.72
CA ASN A 204 0.14 -5.55 -4.25
C ASN A 204 0.51 -4.29 -5.05
N PRO A 205 0.65 -3.12 -4.38
CA PRO A 205 1.09 -1.90 -5.05
C PRO A 205 2.61 -1.82 -5.25
N TYR A 206 3.39 -2.65 -4.54
CA TYR A 206 4.86 -2.50 -4.45
C TYR A 206 5.64 -3.60 -5.15
N GLY A 207 5.05 -4.73 -5.54
CA GLY A 207 5.77 -5.87 -6.12
C GLY A 207 6.62 -5.50 -7.35
N GLY A 208 6.18 -4.51 -8.15
CA GLY A 208 6.95 -3.96 -9.25
C GLY A 208 8.19 -3.15 -8.84
N VAL A 209 8.37 -2.79 -7.57
CA VAL A 209 9.44 -1.88 -7.09
C VAL A 209 10.50 -2.65 -6.28
N ARG A 210 10.75 -3.91 -6.61
CA ARG A 210 11.85 -4.72 -6.05
C ARG A 210 13.16 -4.30 -6.68
N PHE A 211 14.16 -3.93 -5.89
CA PHE A 211 15.49 -3.51 -6.34
C PHE A 211 16.62 -4.42 -5.83
N ALA A 212 16.33 -5.40 -4.99
CA ALA A 212 17.27 -6.42 -4.52
C ALA A 212 16.56 -7.77 -4.32
N GLY A 213 17.33 -8.87 -4.19
CA GLY A 213 16.80 -10.23 -4.02
C GLY A 213 16.09 -10.77 -5.27
N GLU A 214 15.40 -11.90 -5.10
CA GLU A 214 14.65 -12.57 -6.17
C GLU A 214 13.21 -12.06 -6.25
N THR A 215 12.67 -11.98 -7.48
CA THR A 215 11.25 -11.69 -7.68
C THR A 215 10.42 -12.90 -7.26
N LEU A 216 9.51 -12.67 -6.31
CA LEU A 216 8.60 -13.70 -5.83
C LEU A 216 7.27 -13.64 -6.58
N PRO A 217 6.68 -14.79 -6.95
CA PRO A 217 5.35 -14.80 -7.53
C PRO A 217 4.32 -14.31 -6.50
N PRO A 218 3.28 -13.56 -6.90
CA PRO A 218 2.21 -13.14 -6.02
C PRO A 218 1.49 -14.31 -5.33
N VAL A 219 0.73 -14.06 -4.26
CA VAL A 219 -0.11 -15.10 -3.63
C VAL A 219 -1.11 -15.66 -4.64
N LYS A 220 -1.69 -14.79 -5.47
CA LYS A 220 -2.60 -15.18 -6.54
C LYS A 220 -2.03 -16.19 -7.54
N HIS A 221 -0.72 -16.23 -7.74
CA HIS A 221 -0.06 -17.24 -8.57
C HIS A 221 -0.34 -18.68 -8.12
N PHE A 222 -0.50 -18.90 -6.81
CA PHE A 222 -0.74 -20.21 -6.22
C PHE A 222 -2.24 -20.54 -6.09
N ASP A 223 -3.12 -19.63 -6.45
CA ASP A 223 -4.57 -19.76 -6.32
C ASP A 223 -5.15 -20.68 -7.41
N THR A 224 -5.57 -21.86 -7.03
CA THR A 224 -6.21 -22.85 -7.92
C THR A 224 -7.72 -22.95 -7.73
N GLU A 225 -8.28 -22.28 -6.70
CA GLU A 225 -9.70 -22.36 -6.35
C GLU A 225 -10.45 -21.04 -6.54
N GLY A 226 -9.78 -20.00 -7.07
CA GLY A 226 -10.39 -18.69 -7.33
C GLY A 226 -10.63 -17.85 -6.06
N ARG A 227 -9.89 -18.10 -4.97
CA ARG A 227 -10.09 -17.47 -3.66
C ARG A 227 -9.35 -16.13 -3.50
N VAL A 228 -8.38 -15.84 -4.36
CA VAL A 228 -7.57 -14.62 -4.23
C VAL A 228 -8.13 -13.52 -5.10
N ILE A 229 -8.46 -12.41 -4.43
CA ILE A 229 -8.77 -11.12 -5.03
C ILE A 229 -7.49 -10.31 -5.05
N TYR A 230 -6.88 -10.16 -6.23
CA TYR A 230 -5.64 -9.41 -6.40
C TYR A 230 -5.96 -7.96 -6.73
N ILE A 231 -5.37 -7.04 -5.98
CA ILE A 231 -5.50 -5.59 -6.16
C ILE A 231 -4.12 -5.01 -6.46
N SER A 232 -4.03 -4.13 -7.46
CA SER A 232 -2.79 -3.41 -7.72
C SER A 232 -3.05 -2.02 -8.34
N THR A 233 -1.98 -1.26 -8.61
CA THR A 233 -2.08 0.13 -9.06
C THR A 233 -0.85 0.57 -9.84
N PHE A 234 -1.03 1.53 -10.75
CA PHE A 234 0.06 2.25 -11.39
C PHE A 234 0.68 3.37 -10.52
N SER A 235 0.11 3.63 -9.35
CA SER A 235 0.52 4.76 -8.50
C SER A 235 1.98 4.72 -8.04
N LYS A 236 2.60 3.52 -7.94
CA LYS A 236 3.96 3.37 -7.42
C LYS A 236 5.00 3.09 -8.50
N ILE A 237 4.54 2.72 -9.70
CA ILE A 237 5.38 2.34 -10.83
C ILE A 237 5.24 3.29 -12.03
N PHE A 238 4.33 4.27 -11.96
CA PHE A 238 4.08 5.21 -13.05
C PHE A 238 3.72 6.60 -12.51
N ALA A 239 2.42 6.93 -12.36
CA ALA A 239 1.97 8.24 -11.91
C ALA A 239 0.73 8.13 -11.00
N PRO A 240 0.85 8.48 -9.70
CA PRO A 240 -0.26 8.36 -8.75
C PRO A 240 -1.43 9.31 -9.05
N GLY A 241 -1.17 10.44 -9.71
CA GLY A 241 -2.17 11.45 -10.07
C GLY A 241 -3.20 10.96 -11.08
N LEU A 242 -2.89 9.96 -11.91
CA LEU A 242 -3.82 9.37 -12.88
C LEU A 242 -4.94 8.56 -12.22
N ARG A 243 -4.77 8.14 -10.97
CA ARG A 243 -5.76 7.35 -10.23
C ARG A 243 -6.16 6.05 -10.95
N ILE A 244 -5.21 5.30 -11.49
CA ILE A 244 -5.45 4.01 -12.14
C ILE A 244 -4.96 2.86 -11.24
N GLY A 245 -5.88 1.96 -10.93
CA GLY A 245 -5.64 0.67 -10.29
C GLY A 245 -6.54 -0.40 -10.92
N TRP A 246 -6.44 -1.62 -10.44
CA TRP A 246 -7.27 -2.71 -10.93
C TRP A 246 -7.50 -3.78 -9.87
N VAL A 247 -8.59 -4.52 -10.04
CA VAL A 247 -8.88 -5.78 -9.38
C VAL A 247 -8.74 -6.89 -10.39
N CYS A 248 -8.11 -8.00 -10.01
CA CYS A 248 -8.14 -9.25 -10.76
C CYS A 248 -8.65 -10.38 -9.88
N ALA A 249 -9.76 -11.00 -10.28
CA ALA A 249 -10.41 -12.06 -9.54
C ALA A 249 -11.17 -13.00 -10.48
N ASP A 250 -11.80 -14.04 -9.92
CA ASP A 250 -12.77 -14.86 -10.63
C ASP A 250 -13.90 -14.00 -11.22
N GLU A 251 -14.44 -14.40 -12.38
CA GLU A 251 -15.49 -13.64 -13.09
C GLU A 251 -16.72 -13.39 -12.22
N ALA A 252 -17.11 -14.36 -11.39
CA ALA A 252 -18.25 -14.22 -10.50
C ALA A 252 -18.06 -13.08 -9.47
N PHE A 253 -16.82 -12.84 -9.01
CA PHE A 253 -16.49 -11.70 -8.18
C PHE A 253 -16.45 -10.41 -9.01
N ILE A 254 -15.81 -10.44 -10.18
CA ILE A 254 -15.71 -9.26 -11.06
C ILE A 254 -17.09 -8.72 -11.42
N ASP A 255 -18.06 -9.56 -11.75
CA ASP A 255 -19.44 -9.14 -12.03
C ASP A 255 -20.05 -8.34 -10.87
N LYS A 256 -19.78 -8.76 -9.63
CA LYS A 256 -20.25 -8.04 -8.43
C LYS A 256 -19.50 -6.73 -8.21
N TYR A 257 -18.17 -6.74 -8.38
CA TYR A 257 -17.37 -5.51 -8.33
C TYR A 257 -17.85 -4.48 -9.37
N VAL A 258 -18.13 -4.92 -10.60
CA VAL A 258 -18.68 -4.07 -11.67
C VAL A 258 -20.02 -3.45 -11.24
N ALA A 259 -20.96 -4.26 -10.73
CA ALA A 259 -22.26 -3.76 -10.26
C ALA A 259 -22.09 -2.70 -9.14
N PHE A 260 -21.23 -2.94 -8.16
CA PHE A 260 -20.98 -1.98 -7.06
C PHE A 260 -20.23 -0.74 -7.53
N LYS A 261 -19.29 -0.87 -8.47
CA LYS A 261 -18.58 0.25 -9.07
C LYS A 261 -19.51 1.13 -9.89
N GLN A 262 -20.41 0.53 -10.65
CA GLN A 262 -21.41 1.26 -11.44
C GLN A 262 -22.27 2.18 -10.55
N VAL A 263 -22.63 1.73 -9.36
CA VAL A 263 -23.36 2.54 -8.37
C VAL A 263 -22.45 3.60 -7.72
N ALA A 264 -21.14 3.36 -7.63
CA ALA A 264 -20.20 4.26 -6.94
C ALA A 264 -19.79 5.45 -7.80
N ASP A 265 -19.30 5.21 -9.02
CA ASP A 265 -18.71 6.24 -9.88
C ASP A 265 -18.95 6.02 -11.38
N LEU A 266 -19.78 5.05 -11.76
CA LEU A 266 -20.08 4.62 -13.11
C LEU A 266 -18.88 3.95 -13.80
N HIS A 267 -17.76 4.64 -13.95
CA HIS A 267 -16.49 4.13 -14.48
C HIS A 267 -15.32 5.00 -14.02
N THR A 268 -14.11 4.47 -14.08
CA THR A 268 -12.87 5.23 -13.88
C THR A 268 -12.66 6.19 -15.08
N ASP A 269 -11.96 7.30 -14.83
CA ASP A 269 -11.65 8.32 -15.85
C ASP A 269 -11.18 7.72 -17.18
N SER A 270 -11.94 7.94 -18.27
CA SER A 270 -11.68 7.33 -19.59
C SER A 270 -10.41 7.87 -20.22
N PHE A 271 -10.13 9.18 -20.05
CA PHE A 271 -8.95 9.79 -20.63
C PHE A 271 -7.67 9.25 -19.97
N ALA A 272 -7.65 9.18 -18.64
CA ALA A 272 -6.51 8.62 -17.89
C ALA A 272 -6.24 7.15 -18.26
N GLN A 273 -7.29 6.33 -18.47
CA GLN A 273 -7.14 4.95 -18.92
C GLN A 273 -6.51 4.86 -20.32
N ARG A 274 -6.99 5.68 -21.27
CA ARG A 274 -6.46 5.71 -22.64
C ARG A 274 -5.03 6.21 -22.70
N VAL A 275 -4.72 7.26 -21.92
CA VAL A 275 -3.35 7.79 -21.83
C VAL A 275 -2.40 6.75 -21.24
N THR A 276 -2.82 6.01 -20.20
CA THR A 276 -2.02 4.94 -19.60
C THR A 276 -1.78 3.81 -20.62
N ALA A 277 -2.80 3.36 -21.34
CA ALA A 277 -2.67 2.36 -22.40
C ALA A 277 -1.75 2.84 -23.53
N LYS A 278 -1.94 4.09 -24.00
CA LYS A 278 -1.12 4.69 -25.05
C LYS A 278 0.34 4.86 -24.64
N TYR A 279 0.59 5.23 -23.35
CA TYR A 279 1.96 5.24 -22.83
C TYR A 279 2.60 3.85 -22.90
N MET A 280 1.90 2.79 -22.50
CA MET A 280 2.41 1.41 -22.55
C MET A 280 2.57 0.89 -23.98
N GLU A 281 1.87 1.46 -24.96
CA GLU A 281 2.03 1.17 -26.39
C GLU A 281 3.28 1.86 -26.98
N LEU A 282 3.51 3.12 -26.61
CA LEU A 282 4.60 3.94 -27.17
C LEU A 282 5.94 3.75 -26.47
N TYR A 283 5.91 3.38 -25.20
CA TYR A 283 7.08 3.30 -24.33
C TYR A 283 7.09 2.01 -23.52
N ASP A 284 8.29 1.51 -23.22
CA ASP A 284 8.45 0.38 -22.32
C ASP A 284 8.33 0.83 -20.84
N ILE A 285 7.23 0.48 -20.21
CA ILE A 285 7.01 0.78 -18.79
C ILE A 285 8.02 0.09 -17.87
N GLU A 286 8.60 -1.05 -18.29
CA GLU A 286 9.61 -1.76 -17.50
C GLU A 286 10.94 -0.98 -17.47
N GLU A 287 11.33 -0.30 -18.56
CA GLU A 287 12.47 0.61 -18.52
C GLU A 287 12.27 1.76 -17.54
N HIS A 288 11.06 2.31 -17.49
CA HIS A 288 10.71 3.34 -16.50
C HIS A 288 10.79 2.82 -15.07
N ILE A 289 10.29 1.61 -14.82
CA ILE A 289 10.35 0.96 -13.51
C ILE A 289 11.81 0.69 -13.10
N GLN A 290 12.71 0.32 -14.03
CA GLN A 290 14.13 0.16 -13.69
C GLN A 290 14.77 1.46 -13.21
N LYS A 291 14.40 2.62 -13.79
CA LYS A 291 14.86 3.93 -13.30
C LYS A 291 14.38 4.20 -11.86
N ILE A 292 13.11 3.91 -11.58
CA ILE A 292 12.55 4.03 -10.22
C ILE A 292 13.32 3.13 -9.24
N LYS A 293 13.53 1.86 -9.60
CA LYS A 293 14.26 0.89 -8.76
C LYS A 293 15.68 1.34 -8.44
N ALA A 294 16.40 1.89 -9.41
CA ALA A 294 17.77 2.36 -9.22
C ALA A 294 17.82 3.49 -8.16
N VAL A 295 16.96 4.51 -8.31
CA VAL A 295 16.91 5.64 -7.37
C VAL A 295 16.45 5.19 -5.98
N TYR A 296 15.44 4.32 -5.90
CA TYR A 296 14.94 3.86 -4.59
C TYR A 296 15.93 2.95 -3.86
N LYS A 297 16.70 2.13 -4.60
CA LYS A 297 17.81 1.36 -4.04
C LYS A 297 18.85 2.27 -3.40
N GLU A 298 19.29 3.30 -4.10
CA GLU A 298 20.26 4.27 -3.60
C GLU A 298 19.76 4.97 -2.33
N ARG A 299 18.53 5.51 -2.36
CA ARG A 299 17.93 6.21 -1.23
C ARG A 299 17.68 5.30 -0.02
N CYS A 300 17.24 4.06 -0.25
CA CYS A 300 17.08 3.08 0.81
C CYS A 300 18.43 2.76 1.48
N THR A 301 19.46 2.48 0.67
CA THR A 301 20.82 2.21 1.17
C THR A 301 21.32 3.40 1.98
N GLN A 302 21.16 4.62 1.48
CA GLN A 302 21.54 5.84 2.20
C GLN A 302 20.80 5.99 3.53
N MET A 303 19.49 5.79 3.55
CA MET A 303 18.70 5.90 4.79
C MET A 303 19.10 4.83 5.81
N LEU A 304 19.37 3.60 5.38
CA LEU A 304 19.87 2.53 6.26
C LEU A 304 21.23 2.88 6.85
N SER A 305 22.17 3.39 6.04
CA SER A 305 23.48 3.86 6.54
C SER A 305 23.33 5.00 7.55
N CYS A 306 22.39 5.93 7.33
CA CYS A 306 22.10 7.00 8.28
C CYS A 306 21.49 6.47 9.60
N ILE A 307 20.70 5.41 9.55
CA ILE A 307 20.21 4.74 10.78
C ILE A 307 21.40 4.18 11.57
N GLU A 308 22.31 3.47 10.90
CA GLU A 308 23.50 2.89 11.55
C GLU A 308 24.44 3.96 12.12
N GLU A 309 24.52 5.14 11.49
CA GLU A 309 25.40 6.23 11.92
C GLU A 309 24.78 7.12 13.01
N PHE A 310 23.48 7.45 12.90
CA PHE A 310 22.89 8.52 13.72
C PHE A 310 21.90 8.02 14.78
N PHE A 311 21.36 6.80 14.66
CA PHE A 311 20.35 6.34 15.60
C PHE A 311 20.97 5.58 16.79
N PRO A 312 20.30 5.54 17.96
CA PRO A 312 20.71 4.69 19.07
C PRO A 312 20.82 3.20 18.67
N GLU A 313 21.88 2.52 19.13
CA GLU A 313 22.18 1.11 18.77
C GLU A 313 21.11 0.09 19.22
N ASN A 314 20.26 0.44 20.18
CA ASN A 314 19.22 -0.44 20.73
C ASN A 314 17.89 -0.41 19.97
N LEU A 315 17.86 0.15 18.78
CA LEU A 315 16.68 0.15 17.90
C LEU A 315 16.74 -1.00 16.91
N SER A 316 15.60 -1.65 16.67
CA SER A 316 15.43 -2.58 15.57
C SER A 316 14.75 -1.90 14.38
N TYR A 317 15.11 -2.31 13.17
CA TYR A 317 14.53 -1.73 11.96
C TYR A 317 14.54 -2.73 10.81
N SER A 318 13.57 -2.60 9.91
CA SER A 318 13.48 -3.44 8.71
C SER A 318 14.55 -3.05 7.68
N LYS A 319 14.99 -4.04 6.88
CA LYS A 319 15.94 -3.85 5.77
C LYS A 319 15.26 -4.28 4.46
N PRO A 320 14.42 -3.43 3.85
CA PRO A 320 13.63 -3.81 2.69
C PRO A 320 14.47 -3.98 1.43
N GLU A 321 14.07 -4.92 0.58
CA GLU A 321 14.63 -5.17 -0.75
C GLU A 321 13.85 -4.47 -1.88
N GLY A 322 12.88 -3.60 -1.51
CA GLY A 322 11.99 -2.89 -2.43
C GLY A 322 10.98 -2.03 -1.68
N GLY A 323 9.98 -1.54 -2.41
CA GLY A 323 8.94 -0.68 -1.82
C GLY A 323 9.42 0.73 -1.51
N LEU A 324 8.89 1.31 -0.43
CA LEU A 324 9.05 2.73 -0.12
C LEU A 324 9.39 3.01 1.35
N PHE A 325 9.35 2.00 2.25
CA PHE A 325 9.31 2.23 3.70
C PHE A 325 10.35 1.44 4.45
N ILE A 326 10.86 2.05 5.53
CA ILE A 326 11.58 1.41 6.61
C ILE A 326 10.73 1.54 7.88
N TRP A 327 10.63 0.46 8.64
CA TRP A 327 9.96 0.39 9.93
C TRP A 327 10.99 0.35 11.04
N VAL A 328 10.90 1.29 11.98
CA VAL A 328 11.80 1.38 13.13
C VAL A 328 11.01 1.09 14.38
N GLU A 329 11.44 0.11 15.16
CA GLU A 329 10.84 -0.25 16.44
C GLU A 329 11.63 0.40 17.60
N LEU A 330 10.90 1.12 18.41
CA LEU A 330 11.41 1.79 19.61
C LEU A 330 11.36 0.83 20.81
N PRO A 331 12.17 1.03 21.85
CA PRO A 331 12.06 0.28 23.09
C PRO A 331 10.62 0.31 23.65
N LYS A 332 10.24 -0.76 24.35
CA LYS A 332 8.92 -0.82 25.02
C LYS A 332 8.81 0.33 26.03
N GLY A 333 7.66 0.98 26.04
CA GLY A 333 7.38 2.14 26.89
C GLY A 333 7.57 3.49 26.20
N ILE A 334 8.29 3.55 25.08
CA ILE A 334 8.48 4.78 24.31
C ILE A 334 7.25 5.01 23.40
N ASP A 335 6.58 6.14 23.59
CA ASP A 335 5.45 6.51 22.73
C ASP A 335 5.92 7.19 21.43
N SER A 336 5.64 6.55 20.30
CA SER A 336 5.99 7.06 18.97
C SER A 336 5.30 8.40 18.63
N ALA A 337 4.14 8.69 19.21
CA ALA A 337 3.48 9.97 19.02
C ALA A 337 4.26 11.12 19.71
N HIS A 338 4.85 10.85 20.88
CA HIS A 338 5.75 11.80 21.53
C HIS A 338 7.00 12.04 20.68
N ILE A 339 7.67 10.97 20.21
CA ILE A 339 8.84 11.07 19.34
C ILE A 339 8.51 11.87 18.07
N PHE A 340 7.38 11.60 17.41
CA PHE A 340 6.93 12.38 16.26
C PHE A 340 6.81 13.88 16.59
N SER A 341 6.20 14.24 17.72
CA SER A 341 6.04 15.63 18.16
C SER A 341 7.40 16.33 18.34
N GLU A 342 8.37 15.62 18.95
CA GLU A 342 9.73 16.16 19.14
C GLU A 342 10.51 16.26 17.80
N CYS A 343 10.36 15.29 16.91
CA CYS A 343 10.92 15.35 15.55
C CYS A 343 10.39 16.57 14.78
N LEU A 344 9.09 16.83 14.88
CA LEU A 344 8.46 17.95 14.18
C LEU A 344 8.96 19.31 14.67
N LYS A 345 9.27 19.47 15.96
CA LYS A 345 9.92 20.68 16.51
C LYS A 345 11.34 20.90 15.94
N ASN A 346 11.97 19.82 15.46
CA ASN A 346 13.28 19.86 14.79
C ASN A 346 13.16 19.81 13.25
N ASN A 347 12.01 20.18 12.69
CA ASN A 347 11.73 20.23 11.26
C ASN A 347 12.03 18.91 10.53
N VAL A 348 11.72 17.77 11.14
CA VAL A 348 11.72 16.47 10.51
C VAL A 348 10.45 15.71 10.88
N ALA A 349 9.85 14.99 9.92
CA ALA A 349 8.60 14.28 10.14
C ALA A 349 8.68 12.81 9.71
N CYS A 350 8.08 11.94 10.51
CA CYS A 350 7.85 10.51 10.25
C CYS A 350 6.37 10.19 10.46
N VAL A 351 5.98 8.92 10.45
CA VAL A 351 4.63 8.51 10.87
C VAL A 351 4.74 7.65 12.12
N PRO A 352 4.07 8.01 13.23
CA PRO A 352 3.97 7.13 14.39
C PRO A 352 3.24 5.84 14.05
N GLY A 353 3.65 4.73 14.68
CA GLY A 353 3.19 3.39 14.32
C GLY A 353 1.78 3.04 14.79
N THR A 354 1.29 3.69 15.83
CA THR A 354 0.00 3.36 16.47
C THR A 354 -1.18 3.20 15.50
N PRO A 355 -1.38 4.09 14.50
CA PRO A 355 -2.52 3.98 13.58
C PRO A 355 -2.51 2.75 12.66
N PHE A 356 -1.36 2.09 12.51
CA PHE A 356 -1.22 0.88 11.70
C PHE A 356 -1.63 -0.41 12.44
N PHE A 357 -1.93 -0.31 13.73
CA PHE A 357 -2.49 -1.41 14.53
C PHE A 357 -4.00 -1.20 14.67
N PRO A 358 -4.85 -2.02 14.00
CA PRO A 358 -6.30 -1.81 13.98
C PRO A 358 -6.94 -1.69 15.37
N ASN A 359 -6.43 -2.45 16.34
CA ASN A 359 -6.93 -2.47 17.72
C ASN A 359 -6.10 -1.57 18.67
N GLY A 360 -5.12 -0.80 18.14
CA GLY A 360 -4.32 0.13 18.96
C GLY A 360 -3.39 -0.54 19.98
N THR A 361 -2.96 -1.77 19.69
CA THR A 361 -2.23 -2.64 20.65
C THR A 361 -0.79 -2.23 20.91
N ARG A 362 -0.17 -1.47 20.01
CA ARG A 362 1.25 -1.06 20.07
C ARG A 362 1.40 0.40 19.67
N ASN A 363 2.35 1.11 20.31
CA ASN A 363 2.61 2.54 20.09
C ASN A 363 4.10 2.88 19.99
N ASN A 364 4.96 1.88 19.86
CA ASN A 364 6.41 2.04 19.95
C ASN A 364 7.11 1.78 18.61
N ALA A 365 6.61 2.34 17.53
CA ALA A 365 7.25 2.21 16.22
C ALA A 365 7.07 3.46 15.35
N LEU A 366 7.93 3.60 14.33
CA LEU A 366 7.92 4.70 13.38
C LEU A 366 8.02 4.15 11.96
N ARG A 367 7.26 4.73 11.03
CA ARG A 367 7.43 4.47 9.60
C ARG A 367 8.19 5.62 8.94
N LEU A 368 9.23 5.28 8.18
CA LEU A 368 10.04 6.21 7.40
C LEU A 368 9.87 5.90 5.90
N ASN A 369 9.63 6.94 5.11
CA ASN A 369 9.62 6.86 3.64
C ASN A 369 10.96 7.34 3.08
N TYR A 370 11.60 6.54 2.22
CA TYR A 370 12.86 6.90 1.56
C TYR A 370 12.69 7.34 0.10
N SER A 371 11.50 7.18 -0.49
CA SER A 371 11.32 7.38 -1.94
C SER A 371 11.26 8.84 -2.39
N ASN A 372 10.85 9.77 -1.52
CA ASN A 372 10.46 11.13 -1.93
C ASN A 372 11.53 12.22 -1.71
N MET A 373 12.43 12.04 -0.73
CA MET A 373 13.45 13.04 -0.40
C MET A 373 14.74 12.84 -1.19
N SER A 374 15.51 13.93 -1.44
CA SER A 374 16.85 13.83 -2.05
C SER A 374 17.84 13.17 -1.09
N ALA A 375 19.00 12.74 -1.61
CA ALA A 375 20.06 12.14 -0.79
C ALA A 375 20.51 13.06 0.35
N GLU A 376 20.70 14.37 0.07
CA GLU A 376 21.09 15.38 1.04
C GLU A 376 20.02 15.57 2.13
N GLN A 377 18.73 15.60 1.71
CA GLN A 377 17.61 15.71 2.64
C GLN A 377 17.48 14.47 3.52
N ILE A 378 17.77 13.27 2.98
CA ILE A 378 17.80 12.04 3.77
C ILE A 378 18.84 12.15 4.88
N VAL A 379 20.10 12.51 4.55
CA VAL A 379 21.18 12.64 5.54
C VAL A 379 20.83 13.67 6.63
N GLU A 380 20.41 14.86 6.23
CA GLU A 380 20.08 15.93 7.17
C GLU A 380 18.86 15.58 8.05
N GLY A 381 17.81 15.04 7.47
CA GLY A 381 16.61 14.65 8.21
C GLY A 381 16.88 13.50 9.19
N MET A 382 17.67 12.49 8.78
CA MET A 382 18.01 11.36 9.62
C MET A 382 18.92 11.78 10.78
N LYS A 383 19.85 12.72 10.56
CA LYS A 383 20.66 13.31 11.64
C LYS A 383 19.79 14.03 12.67
N ARG A 384 18.86 14.91 12.24
CA ARG A 384 17.92 15.60 13.15
C ARG A 384 17.10 14.61 13.96
N MET A 385 16.63 13.53 13.30
CA MET A 385 15.85 12.48 13.97
C MET A 385 16.70 11.70 14.97
N GLY A 386 17.96 11.37 14.64
CA GLY A 386 18.92 10.74 15.54
C GLY A 386 19.16 11.55 16.80
N ASP A 387 19.39 12.86 16.67
CA ASP A 387 19.57 13.77 17.81
C ASP A 387 18.33 13.76 18.75
N VAL A 388 17.14 13.72 18.18
CA VAL A 388 15.88 13.60 18.96
C VAL A 388 15.82 12.25 19.67
N LEU A 389 16.06 11.15 18.97
CA LEU A 389 16.01 9.81 19.54
C LEU A 389 17.00 9.63 20.69
N HIS A 390 18.26 10.04 20.52
CA HIS A 390 19.25 10.01 21.59
C HIS A 390 18.81 10.78 22.83
N ARG A 391 18.28 12.00 22.65
CA ARG A 391 17.82 12.84 23.75
C ARG A 391 16.63 12.22 24.49
N GLU A 392 15.62 11.77 23.77
CA GLU A 392 14.38 11.28 24.39
C GLU A 392 14.56 9.89 25.03
N LEU A 393 15.35 8.99 24.43
CA LEU A 393 15.62 7.68 25.03
C LEU A 393 16.51 7.79 26.29
N ALA A 394 17.47 8.73 26.32
CA ALA A 394 18.28 8.97 27.51
C ALA A 394 17.46 9.50 28.70
N ARG A 395 16.43 10.32 28.44
CA ARG A 395 15.55 10.85 29.49
C ARG A 395 14.76 9.75 30.19
N GLU A 396 14.24 8.76 29.43
CA GLU A 396 13.45 7.69 30.01
C GLU A 396 14.29 6.67 30.80
N THR A 397 15.55 6.45 30.37
CA THR A 397 16.50 5.61 31.14
C THR A 397 16.83 6.21 32.52
N THR A 398 16.62 7.52 32.71
CA THR A 398 16.91 8.22 33.98
C THR A 398 15.70 8.23 34.93
N VAL A 399 14.52 7.87 34.46
CA VAL A 399 13.26 7.89 35.24
C VAL A 399 12.89 6.50 35.78
N LEU A 400 13.51 5.45 35.30
CA LEU A 400 13.43 4.06 35.81
C LEU A 400 14.56 3.78 36.82
#